data_fed34a510b5ed1ca2149f68b79bbee1b
#
_entry.id   fed34a510b5ed1ca2149f68b79bbee1b
#
_cell.length_a   1.000
_cell.length_b   1.000
_cell.length_c   1.000
_cell.angle_alpha   90.00
_cell.angle_beta   90.00
_cell.angle_gamma   90.00
#
_symmetry.space_group_name_H-M   'P 1'
#
loop_
_entity.id
_entity.type
_entity.pdbx_description
1 polymer ?
#
loop_
_entity_poly.entity_id
_entity_poly.type
_entity_poly.pdbx_seq_one_letter_code
_entity_poly.pdbx_strand_id
1 'polypeptide(L)'
;IFEIGVANGDKLTGVQVNSQNVQYIINGDKLYISIPQAAGKGTKITLISSNGTIDYSLDFIPATEITTVIWTGAGDVGSWGAMSDLSWGGYDWSTVTAGTDLTIHFVEYETADYWQMRFGNGSWAALPGSGGDISLEAGAKSYTLTLTQEMIDELVNNGGLVMTGCNYIIGKITLTEHIS
;
A
#
# COMPACT_ATOMS: atom_id res chain seq x y z
N ILE A 1 6.79 8.95 -10.06
CA ILE A 1 7.65 10.15 -10.17
C ILE A 1 9.07 9.73 -9.81
N PHE A 2 10.03 10.13 -10.60
CA PHE A 2 11.46 9.85 -10.42
C PHE A 2 12.18 11.18 -10.09
N GLU A 3 13.02 11.18 -9.05
CA GLU A 3 13.79 12.35 -8.59
C GLU A 3 15.25 12.21 -9.02
N ILE A 4 15.80 13.28 -9.60
CA ILE A 4 17.22 13.38 -9.98
C ILE A 4 17.80 14.66 -9.37
N GLY A 5 18.99 14.60 -8.77
CA GLY A 5 19.75 15.79 -8.42
C GLY A 5 20.32 16.46 -9.67
N VAL A 6 20.08 17.75 -9.85
CA VAL A 6 20.59 18.52 -11.00
C VAL A 6 21.27 19.80 -10.55
N ALA A 7 22.49 20.02 -10.99
CA ALA A 7 23.12 21.32 -10.89
C ALA A 7 22.61 22.23 -12.02
N ASN A 8 22.21 23.47 -11.70
CA ASN A 8 21.69 24.45 -12.68
C ASN A 8 20.40 23.98 -13.40
N GLY A 9 19.46 23.39 -12.65
CA GLY A 9 18.18 22.94 -13.20
C GLY A 9 17.37 24.06 -13.85
N ASP A 10 17.58 25.31 -13.45
CA ASP A 10 17.01 26.52 -14.05
C ASP A 10 17.37 26.70 -15.53
N LYS A 11 18.38 26.02 -16.04
CA LYS A 11 18.83 26.06 -17.43
C LYS A 11 18.26 24.95 -18.29
N LEU A 12 17.51 24.05 -17.72
CA LEU A 12 16.82 23.01 -18.49
C LEU A 12 15.67 23.61 -19.31
N THR A 13 15.65 23.25 -20.59
CA THR A 13 14.59 23.65 -21.54
C THR A 13 13.69 22.49 -21.94
N GLY A 14 14.07 21.27 -21.60
CA GLY A 14 13.28 20.07 -21.86
C GLY A 14 13.83 18.82 -21.20
N VAL A 15 12.97 17.85 -21.04
CA VAL A 15 13.30 16.51 -20.58
C VAL A 15 12.61 15.50 -21.46
N GLN A 16 13.33 14.45 -21.87
CA GLN A 16 12.79 13.34 -22.65
C GLN A 16 13.04 12.01 -21.94
N VAL A 17 12.09 11.10 -22.08
CA VAL A 17 12.23 9.69 -21.72
C VAL A 17 12.02 8.88 -22.99
N ASN A 18 13.03 8.08 -23.39
CA ASN A 18 13.05 7.32 -24.64
C ASN A 18 12.67 8.20 -25.87
N SER A 19 13.25 9.40 -25.92
CA SER A 19 13.03 10.40 -27.00
C SER A 19 11.62 11.01 -27.05
N GLN A 20 10.78 10.78 -26.06
CA GLN A 20 9.48 11.42 -25.91
C GLN A 20 9.54 12.52 -24.85
N ASN A 21 9.03 13.71 -25.17
CA ASN A 21 8.96 14.80 -24.22
C ASN A 21 8.06 14.42 -23.04
N VAL A 22 8.52 14.70 -21.82
CA VAL A 22 7.79 14.42 -20.58
C VAL A 22 7.63 15.69 -19.76
N GLN A 23 6.60 15.70 -18.92
CA GLN A 23 6.44 16.75 -17.93
C GLN A 23 7.49 16.62 -16.84
N TYR A 24 8.04 17.73 -16.40
CA TYR A 24 8.99 17.79 -15.31
C TYR A 24 8.77 19.02 -14.42
N ILE A 25 9.23 18.92 -13.19
CA ILE A 25 9.22 20.00 -12.20
C ILE A 25 10.63 20.15 -11.64
N ILE A 26 11.08 21.39 -11.50
CA ILE A 26 12.35 21.72 -10.84
C ILE A 26 12.02 22.39 -9.50
N ASN A 27 12.65 21.88 -8.44
CA ASN A 27 12.56 22.46 -7.11
C ASN A 27 13.98 22.50 -6.51
N GLY A 28 14.61 23.68 -6.57
CA GLY A 28 16.01 23.87 -6.16
C GLY A 28 16.96 23.03 -7.04
N ASP A 29 17.69 22.13 -6.43
CA ASP A 29 18.66 21.22 -7.07
C ASP A 29 18.04 19.87 -7.44
N LYS A 30 16.71 19.75 -7.42
CA LYS A 30 15.98 18.52 -7.70
C LYS A 30 15.09 18.67 -8.92
N LEU A 31 15.18 17.67 -9.79
CA LEU A 31 14.34 17.48 -10.97
C LEU A 31 13.42 16.28 -10.73
N TYR A 32 12.12 16.48 -10.88
CA TYR A 32 11.08 15.48 -10.78
C TYR A 32 10.51 15.18 -12.16
N ILE A 33 10.56 13.92 -12.57
CA ILE A 33 10.13 13.45 -13.89
C ILE A 33 9.03 12.41 -13.75
N SER A 34 8.01 12.51 -14.58
CA SER A 34 7.03 11.44 -14.74
C SER A 34 7.59 10.36 -15.66
N ILE A 35 7.90 9.18 -15.12
CA ILE A 35 8.37 8.04 -15.92
C ILE A 35 7.16 7.23 -16.38
N PRO A 36 7.02 6.94 -17.70
CA PRO A 36 5.97 6.07 -18.20
C PRO A 36 6.03 4.67 -17.59
N GLN A 37 4.88 4.06 -17.34
CA GLN A 37 4.79 2.70 -16.78
C GLN A 37 5.50 1.65 -17.65
N ALA A 38 5.58 1.89 -18.96
CA ALA A 38 6.30 1.03 -19.91
C ALA A 38 7.83 1.19 -19.88
N ALA A 39 8.36 2.12 -19.05
CA ALA A 39 9.81 2.25 -18.89
C ALA A 39 10.37 0.98 -18.22
N GLY A 40 11.47 0.50 -18.76
CA GLY A 40 12.10 -0.74 -18.33
C GLY A 40 13.62 -0.63 -18.35
N LYS A 41 14.26 -1.75 -18.62
CA LYS A 41 15.72 -1.82 -18.72
C LYS A 41 16.24 -0.95 -19.88
N GLY A 42 17.31 -0.20 -19.63
CA GLY A 42 17.94 0.67 -20.62
C GLY A 42 17.12 1.90 -21.00
N THR A 43 16.18 2.34 -20.16
CA THR A 43 15.41 3.57 -20.39
C THR A 43 16.35 4.76 -20.47
N LYS A 44 16.28 5.51 -21.59
CA LYS A 44 17.08 6.69 -21.82
C LYS A 44 16.37 7.94 -21.31
N ILE A 45 17.03 8.69 -20.44
CA ILE A 45 16.59 10.03 -20.00
C ILE A 45 17.53 11.04 -20.64
N THR A 46 16.97 12.01 -21.38
CA THR A 46 17.70 13.10 -22.01
C THR A 46 17.33 14.42 -21.34
N LEU A 47 18.31 15.10 -20.77
CA LEU A 47 18.19 16.47 -20.26
C LEU A 47 18.63 17.44 -21.34
N ILE A 48 17.78 18.42 -21.67
CA ILE A 48 18.01 19.38 -22.78
C ILE A 48 18.21 20.76 -22.17
N SER A 49 19.24 21.46 -22.59
CA SER A 49 19.50 22.85 -22.24
C SER A 49 19.97 23.63 -23.47
N SER A 50 20.11 24.95 -23.33
CA SER A 50 20.69 25.81 -24.39
C SER A 50 22.13 25.44 -24.75
N ASN A 51 22.85 24.73 -23.86
CA ASN A 51 24.25 24.36 -24.02
C ASN A 51 24.42 22.93 -24.57
N GLY A 52 23.33 22.24 -24.85
CA GLY A 52 23.35 20.86 -25.37
C GLY A 52 22.47 19.90 -24.59
N THR A 53 22.69 18.61 -24.82
CA THR A 53 21.93 17.53 -24.19
C THR A 53 22.86 16.63 -23.39
N ILE A 54 22.32 16.05 -22.32
CA ILE A 54 22.96 15.00 -21.52
C ILE A 54 22.03 13.81 -21.49
N ASP A 55 22.56 12.63 -21.79
CA ASP A 55 21.82 11.38 -21.80
C ASP A 55 22.24 10.51 -20.62
N TYR A 56 21.25 9.93 -19.95
CA TYR A 56 21.41 8.89 -18.94
C TYR A 56 20.69 7.63 -19.39
N SER A 57 21.28 6.47 -19.15
CA SER A 57 20.61 5.18 -19.33
C SER A 57 20.38 4.57 -17.95
N LEU A 58 19.13 4.29 -17.62
CA LEU A 58 18.72 3.75 -16.34
C LEU A 58 17.85 2.51 -16.54
N ASP A 59 17.99 1.57 -15.63
CA ASP A 59 17.13 0.41 -15.58
C ASP A 59 16.02 0.69 -14.57
N PHE A 60 14.78 0.81 -15.07
CA PHE A 60 13.59 0.86 -14.23
C PHE A 60 13.07 -0.56 -14.07
N ILE A 61 12.96 -1.00 -12.84
CA ILE A 61 12.30 -2.24 -12.50
C ILE A 61 10.85 -1.86 -12.19
N PRO A 62 9.85 -2.31 -12.99
CA PRO A 62 8.45 -2.07 -12.65
C PRO A 62 8.18 -2.59 -11.24
N ALA A 63 7.44 -1.83 -10.46
CA ALA A 63 6.96 -2.34 -9.19
C ALA A 63 6.08 -3.56 -9.48
N THR A 64 6.41 -4.70 -8.88
CA THR A 64 5.57 -5.90 -8.95
C THR A 64 4.47 -5.88 -7.91
N GLU A 65 4.53 -4.92 -6.98
CA GLU A 65 3.58 -4.76 -5.90
C GLU A 65 3.33 -3.27 -5.63
N ILE A 66 2.08 -2.94 -5.32
CA ILE A 66 1.69 -1.61 -4.83
C ILE A 66 1.07 -1.79 -3.46
N THR A 67 1.70 -1.19 -2.45
CA THR A 67 1.19 -1.20 -1.08
C THR A 67 0.57 0.16 -0.74
N THR A 68 -0.70 0.13 -0.34
CA THR A 68 -1.46 1.29 0.11
C THR A 68 -1.78 1.17 1.58
N VAL A 69 -1.51 2.21 2.37
CA VAL A 69 -1.94 2.29 3.76
C VAL A 69 -3.40 2.76 3.78
N ILE A 70 -4.30 1.93 4.30
CA ILE A 70 -5.74 2.23 4.35
C ILE A 70 -6.20 2.67 5.75
N TRP A 71 -5.39 2.43 6.76
CA TRP A 71 -5.66 2.87 8.13
C TRP A 71 -4.39 2.96 8.96
N THR A 72 -4.33 3.94 9.87
CA THR A 72 -3.29 4.09 10.89
C THR A 72 -3.91 4.57 12.20
N GLY A 73 -3.36 4.12 13.32
CA GLY A 73 -3.86 4.54 14.63
C GLY A 73 -3.33 3.68 15.76
N ALA A 74 -4.16 3.53 16.78
CA ALA A 74 -3.99 2.61 17.89
C ALA A 74 -5.32 1.88 18.10
N GLY A 75 -5.56 0.87 17.26
CA GLY A 75 -6.77 0.05 17.27
C GLY A 75 -6.66 -1.04 18.32
N ASP A 76 -6.96 -0.69 19.57
CA ASP A 76 -6.98 -1.63 20.68
C ASP A 76 -8.28 -2.43 20.65
N VAL A 77 -8.17 -3.73 20.49
CA VAL A 77 -9.34 -4.64 20.57
C VAL A 77 -9.66 -5.05 22.01
N GLY A 78 -8.78 -4.74 22.97
CA GLY A 78 -8.97 -5.07 24.37
C GLY A 78 -9.28 -6.53 24.64
N SER A 79 -10.25 -6.80 25.48
CA SER A 79 -10.72 -8.15 25.77
C SER A 79 -12.04 -8.40 25.03
N TRP A 80 -11.94 -9.03 23.84
CA TRP A 80 -13.08 -9.36 22.98
C TRP A 80 -13.86 -8.14 22.45
N GLY A 81 -13.15 -7.05 22.21
CA GLY A 81 -13.67 -5.87 21.52
C GLY A 81 -13.39 -5.87 20.03
N ALA A 82 -13.47 -4.68 19.44
CA ALA A 82 -13.30 -4.52 18.00
C ALA A 82 -12.64 -3.19 17.63
N MET A 83 -11.92 -3.22 16.50
CA MET A 83 -11.59 -2.05 15.69
C MET A 83 -12.49 -2.07 14.47
N SER A 84 -13.31 -1.04 14.29
CA SER A 84 -14.39 -0.97 13.28
C SER A 84 -14.29 0.24 12.34
N ASP A 85 -13.19 0.95 12.34
CA ASP A 85 -13.00 2.19 11.56
C ASP A 85 -13.09 1.98 10.04
N LEU A 86 -12.86 0.74 9.57
CA LEU A 86 -12.96 0.36 8.16
C LEU A 86 -14.32 -0.26 7.79
N SER A 87 -15.29 -0.17 8.68
CA SER A 87 -16.66 -0.64 8.46
C SER A 87 -17.61 0.51 8.12
N TRP A 88 -18.78 0.15 7.58
CA TRP A 88 -19.92 1.05 7.29
C TRP A 88 -19.54 2.39 6.64
N GLY A 89 -18.72 2.32 5.59
CA GLY A 89 -18.29 3.48 4.81
C GLY A 89 -16.93 4.06 5.25
N GLY A 90 -16.24 3.42 6.18
CA GLY A 90 -14.88 3.80 6.58
C GLY A 90 -13.83 3.52 5.48
N TYR A 91 -14.12 2.58 4.58
CA TYR A 91 -13.30 2.30 3.39
C TYR A 91 -14.17 1.77 2.25
N ASP A 92 -13.80 2.09 1.00
CA ASP A 92 -14.50 1.59 -0.20
C ASP A 92 -13.90 0.26 -0.67
N TRP A 93 -14.44 -0.84 -0.15
CA TRP A 93 -13.99 -2.19 -0.48
C TRP A 93 -14.29 -2.62 -1.92
N SER A 94 -15.15 -1.90 -2.65
CA SER A 94 -15.45 -2.19 -4.06
C SER A 94 -14.26 -1.91 -5.01
N THR A 95 -13.26 -1.18 -4.53
CA THR A 95 -12.04 -0.88 -5.28
C THR A 95 -10.96 -1.95 -5.16
N VAL A 96 -11.16 -2.94 -4.27
CA VAL A 96 -10.19 -4.00 -4.00
C VAL A 96 -10.42 -5.17 -4.95
N THR A 97 -9.34 -5.80 -5.42
CA THR A 97 -9.39 -6.95 -6.31
C THR A 97 -8.93 -8.23 -5.61
N ALA A 98 -9.46 -9.37 -6.06
CA ALA A 98 -9.03 -10.67 -5.54
C ALA A 98 -7.53 -10.90 -5.77
N GLY A 99 -6.86 -11.49 -4.78
CA GLY A 99 -5.41 -11.66 -4.77
C GLY A 99 -4.67 -10.52 -4.05
N THR A 100 -5.36 -9.45 -3.64
CA THR A 100 -4.77 -8.40 -2.81
C THR A 100 -4.49 -8.93 -1.40
N ASP A 101 -3.31 -8.64 -0.87
CA ASP A 101 -2.94 -8.98 0.50
C ASP A 101 -3.38 -7.88 1.48
N LEU A 102 -4.24 -8.23 2.41
CA LEU A 102 -4.63 -7.41 3.54
C LEU A 102 -3.69 -7.72 4.72
N THR A 103 -2.87 -6.76 5.13
CA THR A 103 -1.92 -6.94 6.23
C THR A 103 -2.27 -6.07 7.42
N ILE A 104 -2.45 -6.72 8.55
CA ILE A 104 -2.62 -6.09 9.86
C ILE A 104 -1.26 -5.97 10.51
N HIS A 105 -0.82 -4.76 10.82
CA HIS A 105 0.44 -4.49 11.51
C HIS A 105 0.17 -4.16 12.97
N PHE A 106 0.76 -4.93 13.87
CA PHE A 106 0.60 -4.76 15.31
C PHE A 106 1.62 -3.76 15.87
N VAL A 107 1.20 -2.92 16.79
CA VAL A 107 2.09 -1.99 17.52
C VAL A 107 2.53 -2.61 18.82
N GLU A 108 1.60 -3.22 19.55
CA GLU A 108 1.78 -3.69 20.91
C GLU A 108 0.83 -4.84 21.18
N TYR A 109 1.23 -5.68 22.13
CA TYR A 109 0.40 -6.72 22.72
C TYR A 109 0.21 -6.44 24.21
N GLU A 110 -0.98 -6.64 24.70
CA GLU A 110 -1.21 -6.65 26.13
C GLU A 110 -0.52 -7.86 26.77
N THR A 111 -0.15 -7.72 28.04
CA THR A 111 0.37 -8.87 28.80
C THR A 111 -0.78 -9.84 29.02
N ALA A 112 -0.71 -11.00 28.38
CA ALA A 112 -1.75 -12.01 28.42
C ALA A 112 -1.17 -13.41 28.14
N ASP A 113 -1.95 -14.44 28.44
CA ASP A 113 -1.56 -15.82 28.18
C ASP A 113 -1.77 -16.23 26.71
N TYR A 114 -2.60 -15.48 25.97
CA TYR A 114 -2.89 -15.72 24.56
C TYR A 114 -3.37 -14.45 23.85
N TRP A 115 -3.26 -14.46 22.51
CA TRP A 115 -3.74 -13.41 21.61
C TRP A 115 -4.56 -14.06 20.51
N GLN A 116 -5.74 -13.50 20.23
CA GLN A 116 -6.65 -14.05 19.24
C GLN A 116 -7.20 -12.93 18.35
N MET A 117 -7.24 -13.19 17.04
CA MET A 117 -7.70 -12.25 16.04
C MET A 117 -8.74 -12.89 15.14
N ARG A 118 -9.69 -12.08 14.67
CA ARG A 118 -10.68 -12.47 13.66
C ARG A 118 -10.87 -11.34 12.66
N PHE A 119 -10.87 -11.68 11.38
CA PHE A 119 -11.37 -10.82 10.33
C PHE A 119 -12.88 -10.99 10.22
N GLY A 120 -13.63 -9.92 10.48
CA GLY A 120 -15.09 -9.90 10.42
C GLY A 120 -15.63 -8.88 9.45
N ASN A 121 -16.89 -9.05 9.07
CA ASN A 121 -17.66 -8.03 8.36
C ASN A 121 -18.27 -7.01 9.33
N GLY A 122 -18.99 -6.01 8.83
CA GLY A 122 -19.65 -4.98 9.63
C GLY A 122 -20.70 -5.49 10.62
N SER A 123 -21.16 -6.74 10.44
CA SER A 123 -22.07 -7.43 11.37
C SER A 123 -21.33 -8.38 12.32
N TRP A 124 -20.02 -8.32 12.36
CA TRP A 124 -19.12 -9.12 13.23
C TRP A 124 -19.05 -10.61 12.88
N ALA A 125 -19.60 -11.01 11.75
CA ALA A 125 -19.43 -12.38 11.26
C ALA A 125 -18.05 -12.54 10.64
N ALA A 126 -17.41 -13.70 10.88
CA ALA A 126 -16.10 -14.00 10.28
C ALA A 126 -16.17 -13.99 8.75
N LEU A 127 -15.15 -13.43 8.10
CA LEU A 127 -15.02 -13.51 6.63
C LEU A 127 -14.89 -14.97 6.19
N PRO A 128 -15.58 -15.37 5.09
CA PRO A 128 -15.51 -16.73 4.59
C PRO A 128 -14.05 -17.09 4.23
N GLY A 129 -13.58 -18.25 4.67
CA GLY A 129 -12.23 -18.73 4.39
C GLY A 129 -11.08 -18.00 5.11
N SER A 130 -11.36 -17.04 5.98
CA SER A 130 -10.32 -16.30 6.73
C SER A 130 -9.69 -17.09 7.89
N GLY A 131 -10.20 -18.28 8.20
CA GLY A 131 -9.72 -19.10 9.31
C GLY A 131 -10.47 -18.90 10.63
N GLY A 132 -11.48 -18.03 10.66
CA GLY A 132 -12.26 -17.76 11.87
C GLY A 132 -11.42 -17.12 12.97
N ASP A 133 -11.32 -17.77 14.14
CA ASP A 133 -10.49 -17.30 15.22
C ASP A 133 -9.03 -17.75 15.03
N ILE A 134 -8.16 -16.77 14.87
CA ILE A 134 -6.74 -16.95 14.57
C ILE A 134 -5.94 -16.73 15.85
N SER A 135 -5.19 -17.71 16.29
CA SER A 135 -4.23 -17.55 17.38
C SER A 135 -2.99 -16.83 16.88
N LEU A 136 -2.62 -15.73 17.52
CA LEU A 136 -1.40 -15.00 17.23
C LEU A 136 -0.26 -15.50 18.13
N GLU A 137 0.95 -15.55 17.58
CA GLU A 137 2.14 -15.87 18.35
C GLU A 137 2.66 -14.61 19.07
N ALA A 138 3.24 -14.81 20.25
CA ALA A 138 3.87 -13.73 21.00
C ALA A 138 4.93 -13.01 20.15
N GLY A 139 4.85 -11.69 20.06
CA GLY A 139 5.81 -10.87 19.32
C GLY A 139 5.61 -10.85 17.80
N ALA A 140 4.52 -11.43 17.26
CA ALA A 140 4.18 -11.26 15.86
C ALA A 140 4.05 -9.76 15.50
N LYS A 141 4.66 -9.34 14.39
CA LYS A 141 4.64 -7.93 13.96
C LYS A 141 3.50 -7.63 13.01
N SER A 142 3.02 -8.63 12.32
CA SER A 142 1.93 -8.52 11.35
C SER A 142 1.27 -9.85 11.09
N TYR A 143 0.08 -9.79 10.50
CA TYR A 143 -0.62 -10.93 9.93
C TYR A 143 -1.17 -10.55 8.57
N THR A 144 -0.98 -11.40 7.56
CA THR A 144 -1.43 -11.16 6.19
C THR A 144 -2.49 -12.18 5.79
N LEU A 145 -3.58 -11.68 5.24
CA LEU A 145 -4.67 -12.45 4.64
C LEU A 145 -4.79 -12.08 3.16
N THR A 146 -4.58 -13.04 2.25
CA THR A 146 -4.85 -12.83 0.84
C THR A 146 -6.37 -12.86 0.60
N LEU A 147 -6.91 -11.76 0.08
CA LEU A 147 -8.34 -11.60 -0.11
C LEU A 147 -8.83 -12.40 -1.33
N THR A 148 -9.82 -13.23 -1.12
CA THR A 148 -10.56 -13.89 -2.21
C THR A 148 -11.71 -13.00 -2.68
N GLN A 149 -12.28 -13.29 -3.86
CA GLN A 149 -13.46 -12.57 -4.34
C GLN A 149 -14.64 -12.68 -3.36
N GLU A 150 -14.84 -13.86 -2.76
CA GLU A 150 -15.89 -14.09 -1.78
C GLU A 150 -15.73 -13.22 -0.53
N MET A 151 -14.50 -13.04 -0.04
CA MET A 151 -14.21 -12.12 1.07
C MET A 151 -14.52 -10.67 0.70
N ILE A 152 -14.14 -10.25 -0.51
CA ILE A 152 -14.39 -8.89 -0.99
C ILE A 152 -15.89 -8.64 -1.13
N ASP A 153 -16.61 -9.57 -1.73
CA ASP A 153 -18.07 -9.49 -1.87
C ASP A 153 -18.75 -9.39 -0.51
N GLU A 154 -18.23 -10.12 0.49
CA GLU A 154 -18.71 -10.04 1.87
C GLU A 154 -18.44 -8.66 2.50
N LEU A 155 -17.24 -8.10 2.32
CA LEU A 155 -16.88 -6.77 2.80
C LEU A 155 -17.74 -5.67 2.14
N VAL A 156 -17.99 -5.78 0.84
CA VAL A 156 -18.79 -4.81 0.09
C VAL A 156 -20.26 -4.85 0.53
N ASN A 157 -20.84 -6.05 0.65
CA ASN A 157 -22.27 -6.22 0.86
C ASN A 157 -22.68 -6.17 2.34
N ASN A 158 -21.78 -6.47 3.26
CA ASN A 158 -22.07 -6.66 4.68
C ASN A 158 -21.25 -5.70 5.59
N GLY A 159 -21.05 -4.46 5.13
CA GLY A 159 -20.62 -3.35 5.97
C GLY A 159 -19.13 -3.23 6.27
N GLY A 160 -18.27 -3.73 5.38
CA GLY A 160 -16.82 -3.52 5.47
C GLY A 160 -16.12 -4.38 6.51
N LEU A 161 -14.88 -3.99 6.88
CA LEU A 161 -14.02 -4.78 7.77
C LEU A 161 -14.16 -4.36 9.23
N VAL A 162 -14.35 -5.35 10.09
CA VAL A 162 -14.22 -5.24 11.55
C VAL A 162 -13.18 -6.25 12.01
N MET A 163 -12.16 -5.76 12.71
CA MET A 163 -11.18 -6.61 13.38
C MET A 163 -11.62 -6.84 14.83
N THR A 164 -11.78 -8.10 15.21
CA THR A 164 -12.18 -8.49 16.57
C THR A 164 -11.16 -9.43 17.19
N GLY A 165 -11.28 -9.67 18.47
CA GLY A 165 -10.46 -10.61 19.21
C GLY A 165 -10.01 -10.07 20.57
N CYS A 166 -8.82 -10.42 21.00
CA CYS A 166 -8.32 -10.02 22.30
C CYS A 166 -6.81 -9.84 22.35
N ASN A 167 -6.43 -8.87 23.19
CA ASN A 167 -5.06 -8.64 23.67
C ASN A 167 -4.06 -8.17 22.63
N TYR A 168 -4.50 -7.57 21.49
CA TYR A 168 -3.61 -6.96 20.51
C TYR A 168 -4.05 -5.54 20.13
N ILE A 169 -3.07 -4.75 19.68
CA ILE A 169 -3.27 -3.36 19.23
C ILE A 169 -2.79 -3.24 17.79
N ILE A 170 -3.67 -2.77 16.90
CA ILE A 170 -3.38 -2.52 15.51
C ILE A 170 -2.79 -1.13 15.36
N GLY A 171 -1.63 -1.00 14.71
CA GLY A 171 -1.01 0.28 14.41
C GLY A 171 -1.25 0.77 13.00
N LYS A 172 -1.38 -0.17 12.07
CA LYS A 172 -1.54 0.13 10.64
C LYS A 172 -2.20 -1.04 9.93
N ILE A 173 -3.00 -0.73 8.90
CA ILE A 173 -3.56 -1.73 7.97
C ILE A 173 -3.18 -1.32 6.56
N THR A 174 -2.67 -2.28 5.77
CA THR A 174 -2.26 -2.07 4.40
C THR A 174 -2.92 -3.06 3.45
N LEU A 175 -3.11 -2.62 2.22
CA LEU A 175 -3.44 -3.48 1.08
C LEU A 175 -2.25 -3.51 0.13
N THR A 176 -1.82 -4.69 -0.28
CA THR A 176 -0.76 -4.89 -1.27
C THR A 176 -1.32 -5.59 -2.49
N GLU A 177 -1.38 -4.88 -3.60
CA GLU A 177 -1.77 -5.41 -4.90
C GLU A 177 -0.55 -5.98 -5.61
N HIS A 178 -0.71 -7.16 -6.21
CA HIS A 178 0.31 -7.80 -7.04
C HIS A 178 0.05 -7.45 -8.50
N ILE A 179 1.03 -6.82 -9.15
CA ILE A 179 0.96 -6.42 -10.56
C ILE A 179 1.60 -7.53 -11.40
N SER A 180 0.81 -8.13 -12.26
CA SER A 180 1.26 -9.15 -13.24
C SER A 180 1.81 -8.50 -14.50
#